data_b3e958bfc7723ddcf9ab125e5f60d65d
#
_entry.id   b3e958bfc7723ddcf9ab125e5f60d65d
#
_cell.length_a   1.000
_cell.length_b   1.000
_cell.length_c   1.000
_cell.angle_alpha   90.00
_cell.angle_beta   90.00
_cell.angle_gamma   90.00
#
_symmetry.space_group_name_H-M   'P 1'
#
loop_
_entity.id
_entity.type
_entity.pdbx_description
1 polymer ?
#
loop_
_entity_poly.entity_id
_entity_poly.type
_entity_poly.pdbx_seq_one_letter_code
_entity_poly.pdbx_strand_id
1 'polypeptide(L)'
;LYDAQTFTDSTVFKETPLYITNTLDSLKVFSLENLKEGSYKIVAMKDKAGNNKYNPAIDKIGFIDYPITVPTSDMFELELFQEKKPFKADKPTQESNNKLFLGYEGDFRNTKVTASYGNTEVPIKIGKFPSKDKDSVQIFYPNVKIDSLQISVTNKDYSKTFNAKLKDLKEADSLDIENKTGGILAFRDAFVLKSKTPITAIDESKIVLRSKDSTTVKFTSKYIDFEQEIVFDFEKKEDEKYTIELLPGAIKDFYEKANDSLKYNFSTKQLSDYGNLKINISNIKRFPFIVELLDKNEVLYKTTSNKETSVYFETIEPRQYTIRIIYDYNSDNEWTTGNYLAKKQAEEIIYFPKLIDVRANWDVEQDFILD
;
A
#
# COMPACT_ATOMS: atom_id res chain seq x y z
N LEU A 1 21.45 -19.04 -18.23
CA LEU A 1 22.53 -19.63 -17.45
C LEU A 1 23.82 -18.85 -17.64
N TYR A 2 24.55 -18.66 -16.55
CA TYR A 2 25.89 -18.08 -16.51
C TYR A 2 26.90 -19.10 -16.00
N ASP A 3 28.13 -19.04 -16.46
CA ASP A 3 29.22 -19.89 -15.94
C ASP A 3 29.47 -19.59 -14.46
N ALA A 4 29.36 -20.61 -13.59
CA ALA A 4 29.53 -20.43 -12.15
C ALA A 4 30.97 -20.04 -11.73
N GLN A 5 31.98 -20.35 -12.54
CA GLN A 5 33.38 -20.04 -12.21
C GLN A 5 33.71 -18.56 -12.39
N THR A 6 33.07 -17.89 -13.36
CA THR A 6 33.30 -16.47 -13.67
C THR A 6 32.22 -15.56 -13.10
N PHE A 7 31.14 -16.13 -12.59
CA PHE A 7 29.97 -15.40 -12.12
C PHE A 7 30.26 -14.58 -10.86
N THR A 8 29.87 -13.34 -10.91
CA THR A 8 29.83 -12.41 -9.78
C THR A 8 28.45 -11.81 -9.65
N ASP A 9 28.13 -11.22 -8.51
CA ASP A 9 26.81 -10.58 -8.31
C ASP A 9 26.53 -9.44 -9.30
N SER A 10 27.56 -8.85 -9.88
CA SER A 10 27.42 -7.82 -10.91
C SER A 10 27.21 -8.36 -12.32
N THR A 11 27.40 -9.65 -12.55
CA THR A 11 27.34 -10.28 -13.88
C THR A 11 25.98 -10.09 -14.53
N VAL A 12 24.88 -10.31 -13.80
CA VAL A 12 23.51 -10.17 -14.35
C VAL A 12 23.17 -8.76 -14.84
N PHE A 13 23.87 -7.73 -14.35
CA PHE A 13 23.66 -6.34 -14.75
C PHE A 13 24.46 -5.94 -15.98
N LYS A 14 25.59 -6.60 -16.23
CA LYS A 14 26.61 -6.16 -17.19
C LYS A 14 26.75 -7.09 -18.38
N GLU A 15 26.59 -8.40 -18.16
CA GLU A 15 26.92 -9.44 -19.13
C GLU A 15 25.67 -10.15 -19.62
N THR A 16 25.74 -10.68 -20.83
CA THR A 16 24.72 -11.58 -21.38
C THR A 16 24.98 -13.00 -20.91
N PRO A 17 23.95 -13.81 -20.62
CA PRO A 17 24.13 -15.21 -20.23
C PRO A 17 24.69 -16.07 -21.36
N LEU A 18 25.36 -17.18 -21.01
CA LEU A 18 25.88 -18.13 -21.98
C LEU A 18 24.77 -18.90 -22.71
N TYR A 19 23.73 -19.27 -21.98
CA TYR A 19 22.58 -19.97 -22.53
C TYR A 19 21.31 -19.25 -22.15
N ILE A 20 20.41 -19.09 -23.12
CA ILE A 20 19.15 -18.39 -22.97
C ILE A 20 18.04 -19.28 -23.49
N THR A 21 16.95 -19.37 -22.77
CA THR A 21 15.68 -19.90 -23.23
C THR A 21 14.56 -18.97 -22.78
N ASN A 22 13.42 -19.08 -23.40
CA ASN A 22 12.21 -18.32 -23.02
C ASN A 22 11.08 -19.29 -22.73
N THR A 23 10.20 -18.92 -21.81
CA THR A 23 8.88 -19.55 -21.70
C THR A 23 8.07 -19.16 -22.94
N LEU A 24 7.35 -20.14 -23.53
CA LEU A 24 6.45 -19.87 -24.64
C LEU A 24 5.09 -19.44 -24.10
N ASP A 25 4.69 -18.20 -24.39
CA ASP A 25 3.39 -17.61 -24.06
C ASP A 25 2.90 -17.88 -22.61
N SER A 26 1.86 -18.70 -22.48
CA SER A 26 1.23 -19.03 -21.19
C SER A 26 1.89 -20.20 -20.44
N LEU A 27 2.92 -20.82 -21.00
CA LEU A 27 3.62 -21.91 -20.34
C LEU A 27 4.53 -21.39 -19.23
N LYS A 28 4.44 -22.01 -18.06
CA LYS A 28 5.29 -21.70 -16.92
C LYS A 28 6.57 -22.55 -16.85
N VAL A 29 6.69 -23.52 -17.74
CA VAL A 29 7.79 -24.48 -17.79
C VAL A 29 8.67 -24.16 -18.99
N PHE A 30 9.97 -24.26 -18.80
CA PHE A 30 10.99 -24.15 -19.86
C PHE A 30 12.01 -25.28 -19.72
N SER A 31 12.69 -25.63 -20.82
CA SER A 31 13.82 -26.54 -20.81
C SER A 31 15.04 -25.89 -21.48
N LEU A 32 16.20 -26.32 -21.07
CA LEU A 32 17.48 -25.98 -21.68
C LEU A 32 18.17 -27.27 -22.06
N GLU A 33 18.33 -27.51 -23.35
CA GLU A 33 18.89 -28.74 -23.90
C GLU A 33 20.25 -28.47 -24.53
N ASN A 34 21.01 -29.54 -24.77
CA ASN A 34 22.33 -29.49 -25.43
C ASN A 34 23.35 -28.56 -24.72
N LEU A 35 23.29 -28.54 -23.42
CA LEU A 35 24.22 -27.77 -22.60
C LEU A 35 25.58 -28.50 -22.49
N LYS A 36 26.68 -27.75 -22.46
CA LYS A 36 27.98 -28.28 -22.11
C LYS A 36 27.98 -28.71 -20.63
N GLU A 37 28.59 -29.84 -20.33
CA GLU A 37 28.83 -30.26 -18.95
C GLU A 37 29.56 -29.16 -18.15
N GLY A 38 29.08 -28.86 -16.95
CA GLY A 38 29.69 -27.80 -16.12
C GLY A 38 28.81 -27.35 -14.99
N SER A 39 29.26 -26.34 -14.30
CA SER A 39 28.54 -25.68 -13.20
C SER A 39 28.03 -24.30 -13.60
N TYR A 40 26.78 -24.02 -13.33
CA TYR A 40 26.09 -22.82 -13.81
C TYR A 40 25.29 -22.14 -12.73
N LYS A 41 25.18 -20.82 -12.80
CA LYS A 41 24.15 -20.03 -12.09
C LYS A 41 22.92 -19.88 -12.97
N ILE A 42 21.75 -20.19 -12.37
CA ILE A 42 20.46 -20.04 -13.06
C ILE A 42 19.75 -18.76 -12.58
N VAL A 43 19.30 -17.98 -13.52
CA VAL A 43 18.54 -16.74 -13.28
C VAL A 43 17.40 -16.68 -14.29
N ALA A 44 16.20 -16.42 -13.80
CA ALA A 44 15.05 -16.10 -14.63
C ALA A 44 14.80 -14.58 -14.59
N MET A 45 14.42 -14.00 -15.72
CA MET A 45 14.10 -12.57 -15.81
C MET A 45 12.84 -12.35 -16.63
N LYS A 46 12.03 -11.38 -16.20
CA LYS A 46 11.07 -10.73 -17.08
C LYS A 46 11.73 -9.44 -17.58
N ASP A 47 12.51 -9.58 -18.63
CA ASP A 47 13.30 -8.52 -19.25
C ASP A 47 12.40 -7.63 -20.12
N LYS A 48 12.09 -6.43 -19.66
CA LYS A 48 11.26 -5.47 -20.39
C LYS A 48 12.04 -4.70 -21.47
N ALA A 49 13.36 -4.61 -21.31
CA ALA A 49 14.24 -3.93 -22.25
C ALA A 49 14.68 -4.83 -23.42
N GLY A 50 14.55 -6.16 -23.31
CA GLY A 50 14.95 -7.13 -24.31
C GLY A 50 16.47 -7.20 -24.53
N ASN A 51 17.26 -6.89 -23.52
CA ASN A 51 18.72 -6.81 -23.64
C ASN A 51 19.47 -7.93 -22.88
N ASN A 52 18.74 -8.86 -22.26
CA ASN A 52 19.24 -9.98 -21.46
C ASN A 52 20.14 -9.55 -20.28
N LYS A 53 19.93 -8.35 -19.77
CA LYS A 53 20.61 -7.79 -18.60
C LYS A 53 19.56 -7.31 -17.59
N TYR A 54 19.81 -7.58 -16.32
CA TYR A 54 18.89 -7.22 -15.27
C TYR A 54 18.91 -5.71 -14.96
N ASN A 55 17.77 -5.08 -15.05
CA ASN A 55 17.53 -3.72 -14.60
C ASN A 55 16.49 -3.70 -13.48
N PRO A 56 16.90 -3.54 -12.18
CA PRO A 56 15.98 -3.62 -11.05
C PRO A 56 14.87 -2.57 -11.06
N ALA A 57 15.03 -1.49 -11.82
CA ALA A 57 14.02 -0.43 -11.92
C ALA A 57 12.78 -0.87 -12.71
N ILE A 58 12.91 -1.80 -13.66
CA ILE A 58 11.85 -2.17 -14.61
C ILE A 58 11.60 -3.67 -14.73
N ASP A 59 12.62 -4.51 -14.47
CA ASP A 59 12.56 -5.94 -14.68
C ASP A 59 12.15 -6.69 -13.41
N LYS A 60 11.69 -7.94 -13.58
CA LYS A 60 11.58 -8.90 -12.48
C LYS A 60 12.70 -9.91 -12.59
N ILE A 61 13.18 -10.40 -11.45
CA ILE A 61 14.21 -11.42 -11.34
C ILE A 61 13.77 -12.54 -10.42
N GLY A 62 14.18 -13.78 -10.76
CA GLY A 62 14.14 -14.95 -9.89
C GLY A 62 15.49 -15.66 -10.00
N PHE A 63 16.02 -16.17 -8.90
CA PHE A 63 17.34 -16.78 -8.87
C PHE A 63 17.42 -17.91 -7.85
N ILE A 64 18.41 -18.78 -8.05
CA ILE A 64 18.83 -19.80 -7.07
C ILE A 64 20.20 -19.38 -6.55
N ASP A 65 20.38 -19.41 -5.24
CA ASP A 65 21.59 -18.88 -4.62
C ASP A 65 22.82 -19.81 -4.75
N TYR A 66 22.61 -21.09 -5.06
CA TYR A 66 23.67 -22.06 -5.31
C TYR A 66 23.85 -22.35 -6.81
N PRO A 67 25.04 -22.84 -7.23
CA PRO A 67 25.25 -23.27 -8.61
C PRO A 67 24.59 -24.63 -8.85
N ILE A 68 24.09 -24.84 -10.08
CA ILE A 68 23.58 -26.12 -10.55
C ILE A 68 24.66 -26.83 -11.38
N THR A 69 24.68 -28.16 -11.33
CA THR A 69 25.59 -28.98 -12.17
C THR A 69 24.81 -29.58 -13.34
N VAL A 70 25.34 -29.45 -14.53
CA VAL A 70 24.76 -30.00 -15.77
C VAL A 70 25.68 -31.09 -16.30
N PRO A 71 25.14 -32.24 -16.77
CA PRO A 71 23.71 -32.55 -16.98
C PRO A 71 22.95 -32.86 -15.68
N THR A 72 21.68 -32.49 -15.60
CA THR A 72 20.75 -32.87 -14.53
C THR A 72 19.33 -33.03 -15.08
N SER A 73 18.55 -33.86 -14.44
CA SER A 73 17.12 -34.01 -14.68
C SER A 73 16.27 -33.28 -13.63
N ASP A 74 16.92 -32.53 -12.73
CA ASP A 74 16.23 -31.80 -11.66
C ASP A 74 15.38 -30.66 -12.23
N MET A 75 14.26 -30.41 -11.58
CA MET A 75 13.41 -29.26 -11.85
C MET A 75 13.71 -28.16 -10.83
N PHE A 76 13.89 -26.95 -11.32
CA PHE A 76 14.16 -25.79 -10.50
C PHE A 76 13.00 -24.81 -10.61
N GLU A 77 12.43 -24.44 -9.49
CA GLU A 77 11.40 -23.41 -9.40
C GLU A 77 12.04 -22.04 -9.13
N LEU A 78 11.63 -21.04 -9.91
CA LEU A 78 12.12 -19.68 -9.79
C LEU A 78 10.94 -18.71 -9.73
N GLU A 79 10.73 -18.12 -8.56
CA GLU A 79 9.74 -17.08 -8.40
C GLU A 79 10.30 -15.72 -8.82
N LEU A 80 9.54 -15.01 -9.66
CA LEU A 80 9.96 -13.71 -10.16
C LEU A 80 9.41 -12.59 -9.29
N PHE A 81 10.30 -11.79 -8.72
CA PHE A 81 9.94 -10.57 -7.98
C PHE A 81 10.55 -9.32 -8.64
N GLN A 82 9.94 -8.18 -8.38
CA GLN A 82 10.52 -6.87 -8.70
C GLN A 82 11.05 -6.26 -7.41
N GLU A 83 12.31 -5.84 -7.41
CA GLU A 83 12.90 -5.18 -6.25
C GLU A 83 12.23 -3.84 -5.96
N LYS A 84 12.22 -3.45 -4.68
CA LYS A 84 11.85 -2.07 -4.31
C LYS A 84 12.88 -1.10 -4.89
N LYS A 85 12.40 -0.09 -5.58
CA LYS A 85 13.26 0.99 -6.04
C LYS A 85 13.91 1.71 -4.87
N PRO A 86 15.20 2.09 -4.98
CA PRO A 86 15.80 2.98 -4.00
C PRO A 86 14.99 4.26 -3.86
N PHE A 87 14.91 4.80 -2.64
CA PHE A 87 14.21 6.04 -2.43
C PHE A 87 14.90 7.19 -3.17
N LYS A 88 14.10 7.98 -3.87
CA LYS A 88 14.55 9.18 -4.58
C LYS A 88 13.40 10.19 -4.57
N ALA A 89 13.68 11.41 -4.18
CA ALA A 89 12.71 12.51 -4.26
C ALA A 89 12.99 13.40 -5.48
N ASP A 90 11.91 13.87 -6.08
CA ASP A 90 11.96 14.86 -7.15
C ASP A 90 12.05 16.28 -6.56
N LYS A 91 12.33 17.27 -7.40
CA LYS A 91 12.30 18.66 -6.96
C LYS A 91 10.85 19.06 -6.67
N PRO A 92 10.57 19.62 -5.45
CA PRO A 92 9.24 20.08 -5.13
C PRO A 92 8.76 21.17 -6.08
N THR A 93 7.48 21.13 -6.44
CA THR A 93 6.81 22.13 -7.27
C THR A 93 5.68 22.78 -6.50
N GLN A 94 5.49 24.09 -6.69
CA GLN A 94 4.39 24.79 -6.06
C GLN A 94 3.06 24.44 -6.73
N GLU A 95 2.05 24.12 -5.93
CA GLU A 95 0.71 23.76 -6.38
C GLU A 95 -0.32 24.87 -6.02
N SER A 96 -0.18 25.47 -4.84
CA SER A 96 -0.98 26.62 -4.39
C SER A 96 -0.10 27.59 -3.59
N ASN A 97 -0.69 28.67 -3.07
CA ASN A 97 0.06 29.68 -2.30
C ASN A 97 0.66 29.13 -1.00
N ASN A 98 0.20 28.00 -0.52
CA ASN A 98 0.57 27.43 0.78
C ASN A 98 0.85 25.92 0.71
N LYS A 99 1.08 25.39 -0.52
CA LYS A 99 1.28 23.96 -0.73
C LYS A 99 2.29 23.67 -1.85
N LEU A 100 3.21 22.75 -1.57
CA LEU A 100 4.10 22.15 -2.56
C LEU A 100 3.71 20.70 -2.80
N PHE A 101 4.01 20.23 -3.98
CA PHE A 101 3.94 18.85 -4.39
C PHE A 101 5.35 18.26 -4.46
N LEU A 102 5.55 17.10 -3.84
CA LEU A 102 6.82 16.35 -3.85
C LEU A 102 6.58 14.95 -4.42
N GLY A 103 7.03 14.71 -5.65
CA GLY A 103 7.09 13.37 -6.25
C GLY A 103 8.25 12.56 -5.65
N TYR A 104 8.08 11.23 -5.57
CA TYR A 104 9.13 10.35 -5.11
C TYR A 104 9.02 8.96 -5.76
N GLU A 105 10.12 8.21 -5.72
CA GLU A 105 10.19 6.78 -6.01
C GLU A 105 10.65 6.04 -4.75
N GLY A 106 10.28 4.77 -4.63
CA GLY A 106 10.64 3.93 -3.50
C GLY A 106 9.70 4.08 -2.31
N ASP A 107 10.17 3.72 -1.11
CA ASP A 107 9.36 3.68 0.11
C ASP A 107 9.45 5.00 0.88
N PHE A 108 8.32 5.72 0.98
CA PHE A 108 8.23 6.99 1.73
C PHE A 108 8.17 6.80 3.25
N ARG A 109 7.87 5.61 3.74
CA ARG A 109 7.89 5.32 5.17
C ARG A 109 9.28 5.66 5.73
N ASN A 110 9.34 6.26 6.90
CA ASN A 110 10.59 6.75 7.51
C ASN A 110 11.27 7.91 6.77
N THR A 111 10.58 8.58 5.83
CA THR A 111 11.09 9.80 5.22
C THR A 111 10.85 10.99 6.14
N LYS A 112 11.90 11.75 6.42
CA LYS A 112 11.82 13.04 7.11
C LYS A 112 11.93 14.14 6.08
N VAL A 113 10.94 15.03 6.10
CA VAL A 113 10.93 16.24 5.27
C VAL A 113 10.92 17.44 6.22
N THR A 114 11.82 18.39 5.98
CA THR A 114 11.86 19.66 6.72
C THR A 114 11.93 20.83 5.76
N ALA A 115 11.44 21.98 6.18
CA ALA A 115 11.46 23.21 5.41
C ALA A 115 12.17 24.32 6.17
N SER A 116 12.93 25.17 5.46
CA SER A 116 13.55 26.36 6.03
C SER A 116 13.58 27.52 5.03
N TYR A 117 13.63 28.71 5.56
CA TYR A 117 13.89 29.94 4.83
C TYR A 117 15.09 30.64 5.47
N GLY A 118 16.19 30.76 4.73
CA GLY A 118 17.47 31.10 5.33
C GLY A 118 17.85 30.11 6.42
N ASN A 119 18.13 30.61 7.62
CA ASN A 119 18.46 29.80 8.81
C ASN A 119 17.25 29.49 9.71
N THR A 120 16.05 29.90 9.32
CA THR A 120 14.85 29.74 10.14
C THR A 120 14.06 28.52 9.63
N GLU A 121 13.74 27.60 10.55
CA GLU A 121 12.85 26.48 10.25
C GLU A 121 11.41 26.99 10.03
N VAL A 122 10.77 26.45 8.99
CA VAL A 122 9.37 26.75 8.66
C VAL A 122 8.56 25.51 9.02
N PRO A 123 7.54 25.64 9.89
CA PRO A 123 6.68 24.50 10.23
C PRO A 123 5.93 24.02 9.00
N ILE A 124 5.90 22.71 8.80
CA ILE A 124 5.19 22.09 7.68
C ILE A 124 4.34 20.91 8.15
N LYS A 125 3.35 20.58 7.33
CA LYS A 125 2.58 19.34 7.44
C LYS A 125 2.71 18.57 6.13
N ILE A 126 2.73 17.25 6.23
CA ILE A 126 2.85 16.35 5.09
C ILE A 126 1.55 15.57 4.97
N GLY A 127 0.96 15.58 3.78
CA GLY A 127 -0.22 14.78 3.47
C GLY A 127 -0.01 13.94 2.22
N LYS A 128 -0.73 12.84 2.12
CA LYS A 128 -0.73 12.00 0.93
C LYS A 128 -1.36 12.75 -0.25
N PHE A 129 -0.76 12.61 -1.42
CA PHE A 129 -1.38 13.15 -2.61
C PHE A 129 -2.60 12.30 -3.02
N PRO A 130 -3.74 12.91 -3.33
CA PRO A 130 -5.00 12.19 -3.58
C PRO A 130 -5.03 11.36 -4.87
N SER A 131 -3.98 11.39 -5.71
CA SER A 131 -3.93 10.64 -6.97
C SER A 131 -3.45 9.21 -6.75
N LYS A 132 -4.12 8.23 -7.39
CA LYS A 132 -3.71 6.82 -7.39
C LYS A 132 -2.50 6.53 -8.27
N ASP A 133 -2.16 7.43 -9.20
CA ASP A 133 -1.20 7.17 -10.27
C ASP A 133 0.22 7.69 -10.00
N LYS A 134 0.43 8.42 -8.91
CA LYS A 134 1.71 9.05 -8.59
C LYS A 134 2.12 8.83 -7.15
N ASP A 135 3.30 8.28 -6.97
CA ASP A 135 3.96 8.24 -5.67
C ASP A 135 4.38 9.67 -5.29
N SER A 136 3.60 10.32 -4.44
CA SER A 136 3.79 11.73 -4.13
C SER A 136 3.10 12.15 -2.85
N VAL A 137 3.59 13.25 -2.28
CA VAL A 137 3.03 13.88 -1.09
C VAL A 137 2.85 15.37 -1.31
N GLN A 138 1.93 15.93 -0.54
CA GLN A 138 1.73 17.36 -0.39
C GLN A 138 2.50 17.86 0.83
N ILE A 139 3.16 19.01 0.68
CA ILE A 139 3.85 19.72 1.76
C ILE A 139 3.11 21.02 1.98
N PHE A 140 2.39 21.13 3.08
CA PHE A 140 1.67 22.32 3.50
C PHE A 140 2.58 23.19 4.34
N TYR A 141 2.64 24.49 4.04
CA TYR A 141 3.42 25.48 4.77
C TYR A 141 2.56 26.71 5.09
N PRO A 142 2.86 27.45 6.18
CA PRO A 142 2.04 28.59 6.60
C PRO A 142 2.05 29.73 5.56
N ASN A 143 1.02 30.56 5.60
CA ASN A 143 0.92 31.75 4.75
C ASN A 143 1.99 32.81 5.16
N VAL A 144 3.19 32.66 4.62
CA VAL A 144 4.31 33.55 4.83
C VAL A 144 4.76 34.17 3.52
N LYS A 145 5.10 35.47 3.55
CA LYS A 145 5.61 36.15 2.37
C LYS A 145 7.11 35.88 2.21
N ILE A 146 7.42 34.78 1.54
CA ILE A 146 8.77 34.36 1.19
C ILE A 146 8.82 33.98 -0.30
N ASP A 147 9.98 34.11 -0.91
CA ASP A 147 10.19 33.85 -2.34
C ASP A 147 10.68 32.44 -2.63
N SER A 148 11.10 31.73 -1.61
CA SER A 148 11.62 30.37 -1.75
C SER A 148 11.57 29.61 -0.42
N LEU A 149 11.56 28.28 -0.51
CA LEU A 149 11.73 27.36 0.61
C LEU A 149 12.83 26.36 0.29
N GLN A 150 13.71 26.13 1.25
CA GLN A 150 14.64 25.02 1.21
C GLN A 150 13.94 23.79 1.80
N ILE A 151 13.73 22.77 0.98
CA ILE A 151 13.09 21.52 1.38
C ILE A 151 14.17 20.46 1.48
N SER A 152 14.43 19.96 2.67
CA SER A 152 15.38 18.88 2.93
C SER A 152 14.63 17.57 3.11
N VAL A 153 15.01 16.56 2.32
CA VAL A 153 14.38 15.24 2.32
C VAL A 153 15.45 14.21 2.68
N THR A 154 15.20 13.44 3.74
CA THR A 154 16.09 12.36 4.17
C THR A 154 15.32 11.05 4.33
N ASN A 155 15.89 9.96 3.79
CA ASN A 155 15.33 8.62 3.92
C ASN A 155 16.49 7.62 3.91
N LYS A 156 16.80 7.00 5.03
CA LYS A 156 17.98 6.13 5.20
C LYS A 156 19.25 6.83 4.70
N ASP A 157 19.87 6.28 3.66
CA ASP A 157 21.11 6.81 3.07
C ASP A 157 20.88 7.95 2.07
N TYR A 158 19.60 8.23 1.74
CA TYR A 158 19.25 9.35 0.86
C TYR A 158 19.15 10.64 1.66
N SER A 159 19.86 11.68 1.20
CA SER A 159 19.71 13.04 1.74
C SER A 159 19.87 14.05 0.62
N LYS A 160 18.88 14.91 0.47
CA LYS A 160 18.92 15.97 -0.55
C LYS A 160 18.12 17.18 -0.12
N THR A 161 18.68 18.36 -0.37
CA THR A 161 18.02 19.64 -0.18
C THR A 161 17.69 20.25 -1.52
N PHE A 162 16.46 20.73 -1.66
CA PHE A 162 15.95 21.39 -2.87
C PHE A 162 15.60 22.84 -2.53
N ASN A 163 15.85 23.75 -3.46
CA ASN A 163 15.32 25.11 -3.39
C ASN A 163 14.04 25.20 -4.23
N ALA A 164 12.90 25.28 -3.57
CA ALA A 164 11.58 25.48 -4.18
C ALA A 164 11.31 26.99 -4.27
N LYS A 165 11.28 27.55 -5.47
CA LYS A 165 10.89 28.94 -5.71
C LYS A 165 9.38 29.05 -5.56
N LEU A 166 8.94 30.09 -4.83
CA LEU A 166 7.54 30.40 -4.60
C LEU A 166 7.12 31.61 -5.43
N LYS A 167 5.92 31.54 -5.96
CA LYS A 167 5.25 32.62 -6.67
C LYS A 167 3.96 32.95 -5.95
N ASP A 168 3.51 34.17 -6.08
CA ASP A 168 2.18 34.56 -5.63
C ASP A 168 1.14 33.98 -6.60
N LEU A 169 0.44 32.94 -6.17
CA LEU A 169 -0.64 32.30 -6.91
C LEU A 169 -1.99 32.82 -6.39
N LYS A 170 -3.00 32.89 -7.25
CA LYS A 170 -4.32 33.41 -6.85
C LYS A 170 -5.08 32.43 -5.94
N GLU A 171 -4.74 31.15 -5.98
CA GLU A 171 -5.42 30.12 -5.23
C GLU A 171 -4.63 29.75 -3.96
N ALA A 172 -5.31 29.80 -2.83
CA ALA A 172 -4.86 29.22 -1.57
C ALA A 172 -5.82 28.08 -1.19
N ASP A 173 -5.27 27.04 -0.58
CA ASP A 173 -6.11 25.96 -0.06
C ASP A 173 -6.95 26.46 1.12
N SER A 174 -8.18 26.02 1.18
CA SER A 174 -9.12 26.29 2.28
C SER A 174 -9.55 24.98 2.93
N LEU A 175 -9.99 25.09 4.19
CA LEU A 175 -10.60 23.96 4.87
C LEU A 175 -11.85 23.53 4.11
N ASP A 176 -11.80 22.32 3.59
CA ASP A 176 -12.92 21.65 2.93
C ASP A 176 -12.95 20.21 3.42
N ILE A 177 -14.10 19.76 3.90
CA ILE A 177 -14.27 18.46 4.54
C ILE A 177 -15.33 17.68 3.78
N GLU A 178 -14.93 16.57 3.21
CA GLU A 178 -15.76 15.74 2.37
C GLU A 178 -16.07 14.39 3.06
N ASN A 179 -17.26 13.84 2.80
CA ASN A 179 -17.61 12.49 3.21
C ASN A 179 -16.96 11.46 2.28
N LYS A 180 -15.91 10.78 2.76
CA LYS A 180 -15.23 9.70 2.02
C LYS A 180 -16.02 8.39 2.01
N THR A 181 -16.77 8.12 3.06
CA THR A 181 -17.56 6.87 3.21
C THR A 181 -18.73 6.80 2.22
N GLY A 182 -19.27 7.97 1.84
CA GLY A 182 -20.50 8.01 1.00
C GLY A 182 -21.77 7.83 1.82
N GLY A 183 -22.83 7.35 1.17
CA GLY A 183 -24.17 7.22 1.78
C GLY A 183 -24.42 5.90 2.51
N ILE A 184 -23.57 4.87 2.31
CA ILE A 184 -23.69 3.56 2.95
C ILE A 184 -22.38 3.24 3.67
N LEU A 185 -22.48 3.00 4.95
CA LEU A 185 -21.36 2.57 5.80
C LEU A 185 -21.40 1.06 5.97
N ALA A 186 -20.38 0.37 5.50
CA ALA A 186 -20.25 -1.06 5.74
C ALA A 186 -20.00 -1.36 7.22
N PHE A 187 -20.48 -2.52 7.69
CA PHE A 187 -20.41 -2.88 9.10
C PHE A 187 -18.97 -2.95 9.65
N ARG A 188 -18.02 -3.34 8.81
CA ARG A 188 -16.60 -3.44 9.18
C ARG A 188 -15.87 -2.11 9.14
N ASP A 189 -16.42 -1.11 8.47
CA ASP A 189 -15.72 0.15 8.23
C ASP A 189 -16.08 1.20 9.28
N ALA A 190 -15.18 2.14 9.50
CA ALA A 190 -15.48 3.35 10.24
C ALA A 190 -16.04 4.43 9.31
N PHE A 191 -16.78 5.38 9.86
CA PHE A 191 -17.21 6.55 9.09
C PHE A 191 -16.02 7.52 8.95
N VAL A 192 -15.71 7.93 7.71
CA VAL A 192 -14.51 8.73 7.41
C VAL A 192 -14.87 10.02 6.72
N LEU A 193 -14.39 11.12 7.28
CA LEU A 193 -14.34 12.42 6.62
C LEU A 193 -12.91 12.71 6.17
N LYS A 194 -12.75 13.28 4.98
CA LYS A 194 -11.47 13.68 4.41
C LYS A 194 -11.36 15.19 4.34
N SER A 195 -10.25 15.72 4.80
CA SER A 195 -9.95 17.15 4.70
C SER A 195 -8.97 17.45 3.57
N LYS A 196 -9.14 18.58 2.88
CA LYS A 196 -8.18 19.08 1.89
C LYS A 196 -6.95 19.72 2.51
N THR A 197 -7.08 20.22 3.75
CA THR A 197 -6.00 20.83 4.51
C THR A 197 -5.73 20.03 5.79
N PRO A 198 -4.48 19.99 6.29
CA PRO A 198 -4.17 19.27 7.51
C PRO A 198 -4.94 19.80 8.72
N ILE A 199 -5.48 18.92 9.53
CA ILE A 199 -6.23 19.25 10.74
C ILE A 199 -5.26 19.36 11.92
N THR A 200 -5.46 20.36 12.76
CA THR A 200 -4.66 20.61 13.97
C THR A 200 -5.43 20.39 15.26
N ALA A 201 -6.75 20.51 15.22
CA ALA A 201 -7.60 20.31 16.38
C ALA A 201 -8.98 19.77 16.00
N ILE A 202 -9.51 18.87 16.85
CA ILE A 202 -10.87 18.33 16.79
C ILE A 202 -11.48 18.52 18.16
N ASP A 203 -12.61 19.24 18.23
CA ASP A 203 -13.41 19.45 19.43
C ASP A 203 -14.65 18.54 19.37
N GLU A 204 -14.53 17.33 19.95
CA GLU A 204 -15.61 16.34 19.94
C GLU A 204 -16.87 16.84 20.64
N SER A 205 -16.79 17.81 21.56
CA SER A 205 -17.96 18.39 22.23
C SER A 205 -18.90 19.14 21.27
N LYS A 206 -18.36 19.51 20.09
CA LYS A 206 -19.11 20.17 19.01
C LYS A 206 -19.52 19.21 17.89
N ILE A 207 -19.34 17.91 18.09
CA ILE A 207 -19.72 16.89 17.11
C ILE A 207 -20.83 16.04 17.70
N VAL A 208 -21.92 15.87 16.96
CA VAL A 208 -23.07 15.08 17.41
C VAL A 208 -23.39 14.02 16.37
N LEU A 209 -23.37 12.76 16.79
CA LEU A 209 -23.83 11.64 15.99
C LEU A 209 -25.21 11.20 16.51
N ARG A 210 -26.20 11.09 15.63
CA ARG A 210 -27.57 10.68 15.94
C ARG A 210 -28.02 9.53 15.06
N SER A 211 -28.82 8.64 15.63
CA SER A 211 -29.58 7.63 14.92
C SER A 211 -30.90 8.20 14.36
N LYS A 212 -31.66 7.40 13.62
CA LYS A 212 -32.93 7.79 12.98
C LYS A 212 -33.96 8.33 13.97
N ASP A 213 -34.02 7.80 15.17
CA ASP A 213 -34.91 8.24 16.26
C ASP A 213 -34.39 9.47 17.03
N SER A 214 -33.34 10.11 16.51
CA SER A 214 -32.66 11.26 17.13
C SER A 214 -31.91 10.94 18.43
N THR A 215 -31.73 9.67 18.77
CA THR A 215 -30.92 9.27 19.92
C THR A 215 -29.44 9.58 19.64
N THR A 216 -28.76 10.18 20.61
CA THR A 216 -27.33 10.44 20.51
C THR A 216 -26.53 9.14 20.62
N VAL A 217 -25.65 8.90 19.67
CA VAL A 217 -24.75 7.76 19.59
C VAL A 217 -23.36 8.18 20.07
N LYS A 218 -22.77 7.41 20.98
CA LYS A 218 -21.38 7.65 21.42
C LYS A 218 -20.42 7.23 20.33
N PHE A 219 -19.38 8.01 20.13
CA PHE A 219 -18.31 7.73 19.18
C PHE A 219 -16.95 8.09 19.76
N THR A 220 -15.90 7.67 19.11
CA THR A 220 -14.53 8.16 19.25
C THR A 220 -14.05 8.69 17.92
N SER A 221 -13.22 9.73 17.92
CA SER A 221 -12.62 10.24 16.70
C SER A 221 -11.10 10.11 16.73
N LYS A 222 -10.51 9.87 15.55
CA LYS A 222 -9.07 9.83 15.36
C LYS A 222 -8.71 10.53 14.06
N TYR A 223 -7.72 11.42 14.11
CA TYR A 223 -7.15 12.00 12.90
C TYR A 223 -5.93 11.21 12.43
N ILE A 224 -5.93 10.84 11.14
CA ILE A 224 -4.82 10.20 10.45
C ILE A 224 -4.13 11.26 9.60
N ASP A 225 -3.04 11.81 10.14
CA ASP A 225 -2.35 13.00 9.62
C ASP A 225 -1.93 12.83 8.14
N PHE A 226 -1.29 11.73 7.81
CA PHE A 226 -0.78 11.48 6.46
C PHE A 226 -1.90 11.31 5.43
N GLU A 227 -2.97 10.61 5.76
CA GLU A 227 -4.13 10.43 4.88
C GLU A 227 -5.08 11.64 4.90
N GLN A 228 -4.91 12.57 5.86
CA GLN A 228 -5.80 13.71 6.11
C GLN A 228 -7.25 13.29 6.36
N GLU A 229 -7.43 12.23 7.15
CA GLU A 229 -8.71 11.60 7.40
C GLU A 229 -9.10 11.66 8.86
N ILE A 230 -10.35 12.04 9.12
CA ILE A 230 -10.97 11.95 10.44
C ILE A 230 -11.84 10.70 10.44
N VAL A 231 -11.45 9.74 11.26
CA VAL A 231 -12.12 8.44 11.39
C VAL A 231 -13.00 8.47 12.63
N PHE A 232 -14.27 8.16 12.47
CA PHE A 232 -15.24 8.06 13.57
C PHE A 232 -15.60 6.59 13.76
N ASP A 233 -15.34 6.08 14.95
CA ASP A 233 -15.69 4.72 15.35
C ASP A 233 -16.82 4.75 16.40
N PHE A 234 -17.84 3.91 16.18
CA PHE A 234 -19.02 3.81 17.03
C PHE A 234 -19.71 2.47 16.85
N GLU A 235 -20.54 2.08 17.80
CA GLU A 235 -21.36 0.88 17.70
C GLU A 235 -22.50 1.07 16.68
N LYS A 236 -22.40 0.33 15.58
CA LYS A 236 -23.36 0.38 14.47
C LYS A 236 -24.53 -0.59 14.73
N LYS A 237 -25.73 -0.16 14.37
CA LYS A 237 -26.91 -1.03 14.27
C LYS A 237 -27.21 -1.33 12.82
N GLU A 238 -27.80 -2.48 12.54
CA GLU A 238 -28.26 -2.85 11.21
C GLU A 238 -29.49 -2.03 10.78
N ASP A 239 -29.63 -1.80 9.46
CA ASP A 239 -30.74 -1.05 8.84
C ASP A 239 -31.01 0.31 9.52
N GLU A 240 -29.95 0.97 9.98
CA GLU A 240 -30.05 2.21 10.72
C GLU A 240 -29.61 3.41 9.85
N LYS A 241 -30.22 4.56 10.12
CA LYS A 241 -29.83 5.85 9.50
C LYS A 241 -29.15 6.72 10.53
N TYR A 242 -28.03 7.24 10.15
CA TYR A 242 -27.23 8.11 10.99
C TYR A 242 -27.07 9.50 10.39
N THR A 243 -26.98 10.46 11.27
CA THR A 243 -26.61 11.84 10.95
C THR A 243 -25.47 12.26 11.86
N ILE A 244 -24.36 12.69 11.27
CA ILE A 244 -23.27 13.35 12.00
C ILE A 244 -23.29 14.84 11.69
N GLU A 245 -23.30 15.66 12.73
CA GLU A 245 -23.32 17.12 12.66
C GLU A 245 -22.07 17.66 13.33
N LEU A 246 -21.32 18.49 12.61
CA LEU A 246 -20.17 19.22 13.12
C LEU A 246 -20.60 20.68 13.24
N LEU A 247 -20.69 21.16 14.47
CA LEU A 247 -21.00 22.56 14.75
C LEU A 247 -19.82 23.47 14.35
N PRO A 248 -20.02 24.78 14.14
CA PRO A 248 -18.96 25.71 13.81
C PRO A 248 -17.79 25.63 14.80
N GLY A 249 -16.58 25.47 14.27
CA GLY A 249 -15.35 25.36 15.08
C GLY A 249 -15.14 23.99 15.74
N ALA A 250 -15.83 22.94 15.29
CA ALA A 250 -15.54 21.56 15.70
C ALA A 250 -14.19 21.08 15.17
N ILE A 251 -13.79 21.56 14.01
CA ILE A 251 -12.52 21.21 13.36
C ILE A 251 -11.76 22.48 13.03
N LYS A 252 -10.46 22.47 13.28
CA LYS A 252 -9.54 23.56 12.95
C LYS A 252 -8.36 23.01 12.15
N ASP A 253 -8.01 23.70 11.08
CA ASP A 253 -6.92 23.29 10.20
C ASP A 253 -5.58 23.98 10.56
N PHE A 254 -4.54 23.63 9.81
CA PHE A 254 -3.19 24.17 9.94
C PHE A 254 -3.11 25.68 9.68
N TYR A 255 -4.08 26.25 8.97
CA TYR A 255 -4.16 27.66 8.66
C TYR A 255 -5.07 28.44 9.63
N GLU A 256 -5.40 27.83 10.77
CA GLU A 256 -6.28 28.40 11.79
C GLU A 256 -7.73 28.63 11.30
N LYS A 257 -8.11 28.01 10.17
CA LYS A 257 -9.49 28.02 9.68
C LYS A 257 -10.33 26.98 10.42
N ALA A 258 -11.53 27.38 10.76
CA ALA A 258 -12.51 26.52 11.40
C ALA A 258 -13.61 26.15 10.42
N ASN A 259 -14.24 24.98 10.60
CA ASN A 259 -15.40 24.61 9.83
C ASN A 259 -16.63 25.45 10.21
N ASP A 260 -17.48 25.68 9.21
CA ASP A 260 -18.86 26.07 9.42
C ASP A 260 -19.70 24.87 9.88
N SER A 261 -21.02 25.03 9.98
CA SER A 261 -21.91 23.92 10.26
C SER A 261 -21.90 22.91 9.12
N LEU A 262 -21.51 21.66 9.41
CA LEU A 262 -21.50 20.56 8.45
C LEU A 262 -22.42 19.44 8.91
N LYS A 263 -23.10 18.81 7.95
CA LYS A 263 -24.03 17.71 8.21
C LYS A 263 -23.89 16.63 7.15
N TYR A 264 -23.69 15.38 7.60
CA TYR A 264 -23.59 14.23 6.73
C TYR A 264 -24.58 13.16 7.17
N ASN A 265 -25.27 12.56 6.18
CA ASN A 265 -26.20 11.48 6.40
C ASN A 265 -25.66 10.21 5.75
N PHE A 266 -25.81 9.10 6.44
CA PHE A 266 -25.44 7.79 5.93
C PHE A 266 -26.29 6.70 6.60
N SER A 267 -26.22 5.48 6.09
CA SER A 267 -26.98 4.35 6.63
C SER A 267 -26.14 3.08 6.62
N THR A 268 -26.51 2.13 7.43
CA THR A 268 -26.01 0.76 7.42
C THR A 268 -26.99 -0.15 6.70
N LYS A 269 -26.49 -1.25 6.15
CA LYS A 269 -27.31 -2.33 5.60
C LYS A 269 -27.76 -3.29 6.71
N GLN A 270 -28.64 -4.22 6.38
CA GLN A 270 -28.97 -5.37 7.24
C GLN A 270 -27.76 -6.32 7.28
N LEU A 271 -27.58 -7.04 8.36
CA LEU A 271 -26.53 -8.05 8.46
C LEU A 271 -26.70 -9.17 7.43
N SER A 272 -27.95 -9.48 7.07
CA SER A 272 -28.29 -10.42 6.01
C SER A 272 -27.87 -9.98 4.60
N ASP A 273 -27.49 -8.70 4.39
CA ASP A 273 -26.94 -8.22 3.12
C ASP A 273 -25.46 -8.57 2.94
N TYR A 274 -24.81 -9.08 3.98
CA TYR A 274 -23.42 -9.51 3.99
C TYR A 274 -23.32 -11.03 4.01
N GLY A 275 -22.16 -11.56 3.65
CA GLY A 275 -21.80 -12.96 3.81
C GLY A 275 -20.63 -13.12 4.78
N ASN A 276 -20.40 -14.34 5.18
CA ASN A 276 -19.25 -14.72 6.02
C ASN A 276 -18.40 -15.76 5.29
N LEU A 277 -17.10 -15.73 5.51
CA LEU A 277 -16.16 -16.69 4.95
C LEU A 277 -15.21 -17.17 6.03
N LYS A 278 -15.22 -18.48 6.27
CA LYS A 278 -14.24 -19.20 7.07
C LYS A 278 -13.29 -19.93 6.15
N ILE A 279 -12.00 -19.78 6.34
CA ILE A 279 -10.96 -20.48 5.58
C ILE A 279 -10.20 -21.37 6.56
N ASN A 280 -10.22 -22.70 6.32
CA ASN A 280 -9.42 -23.67 7.06
C ASN A 280 -8.15 -23.95 6.25
N ILE A 281 -7.00 -23.68 6.82
CA ILE A 281 -5.71 -23.78 6.14
C ILE A 281 -4.96 -24.97 6.72
N SER A 282 -4.47 -25.86 5.86
CA SER A 282 -3.66 -27.02 6.24
C SER A 282 -2.30 -27.02 5.53
N ASN A 283 -1.36 -27.80 6.04
CA ASN A 283 0.05 -27.87 5.59
C ASN A 283 0.80 -26.55 5.71
N ILE A 284 0.49 -25.78 6.76
CA ILE A 284 1.15 -24.50 7.01
C ILE A 284 2.63 -24.75 7.35
N LYS A 285 3.53 -24.15 6.57
CA LYS A 285 5.00 -24.27 6.75
C LYS A 285 5.50 -23.45 7.94
N ARG A 286 4.88 -22.29 8.23
CA ARG A 286 5.30 -21.37 9.29
C ARG A 286 4.25 -20.32 9.64
N PHE A 287 4.47 -19.62 10.76
CA PHE A 287 3.75 -18.43 11.20
C PHE A 287 4.72 -17.25 11.40
N PRO A 288 4.27 -15.98 11.32
CA PRO A 288 2.92 -15.62 10.92
C PRO A 288 2.69 -15.77 9.41
N PHE A 289 1.41 -15.78 9.03
CA PHE A 289 1.02 -15.63 7.65
C PHE A 289 -0.16 -14.67 7.51
N ILE A 290 -0.26 -14.06 6.35
CA ILE A 290 -1.32 -13.11 6.01
C ILE A 290 -2.28 -13.82 5.06
N VAL A 291 -3.59 -13.63 5.28
CA VAL A 291 -4.63 -14.06 4.35
C VAL A 291 -5.30 -12.81 3.77
N GLU A 292 -5.36 -12.74 2.47
CA GLU A 292 -5.97 -11.63 1.76
C GLU A 292 -7.09 -12.12 0.84
N LEU A 293 -8.20 -11.37 0.85
CA LEU A 293 -9.29 -11.52 -0.11
C LEU A 293 -9.20 -10.37 -1.11
N LEU A 294 -9.11 -10.73 -2.38
CA LEU A 294 -8.94 -9.76 -3.47
C LEU A 294 -10.16 -9.79 -4.40
N ASP A 295 -10.51 -8.61 -4.92
CA ASP A 295 -11.30 -8.46 -6.13
C ASP A 295 -10.32 -8.07 -7.26
N LYS A 296 -10.14 -8.97 -8.22
CA LYS A 296 -9.09 -8.86 -9.24
C LYS A 296 -7.70 -8.73 -8.60
N ASN A 297 -7.13 -7.53 -8.56
CA ASN A 297 -5.81 -7.25 -7.98
C ASN A 297 -5.88 -6.33 -6.74
N GLU A 298 -7.08 -5.89 -6.34
CA GLU A 298 -7.28 -5.02 -5.19
C GLU A 298 -7.53 -5.86 -3.94
N VAL A 299 -6.75 -5.64 -2.89
CA VAL A 299 -6.96 -6.27 -1.59
C VAL A 299 -8.10 -5.56 -0.88
N LEU A 300 -9.21 -6.27 -0.66
CA LEU A 300 -10.38 -5.74 0.03
C LEU A 300 -10.39 -6.06 1.51
N TYR A 301 -9.98 -7.28 1.86
CA TYR A 301 -9.92 -7.72 3.25
C TYR A 301 -8.60 -8.44 3.51
N LYS A 302 -8.08 -8.25 4.71
CA LYS A 302 -6.81 -8.78 5.14
C LYS A 302 -6.86 -9.14 6.61
N THR A 303 -6.27 -10.28 6.96
CA THR A 303 -6.05 -10.70 8.34
C THR A 303 -4.72 -11.42 8.46
N THR A 304 -4.11 -11.39 9.65
CA THR A 304 -2.85 -12.08 9.93
C THR A 304 -3.08 -13.11 11.01
N SER A 305 -2.59 -14.32 10.79
CA SER A 305 -2.58 -15.37 11.79
C SER A 305 -1.17 -15.61 12.33
N ASN A 306 -1.08 -15.63 13.67
CA ASN A 306 0.17 -15.94 14.38
C ASN A 306 0.26 -17.38 14.85
N LYS A 307 -0.87 -18.12 14.88
CA LYS A 307 -0.94 -19.50 15.35
C LYS A 307 -2.18 -20.27 14.90
N GLU A 308 -3.23 -19.57 14.49
CA GLU A 308 -4.50 -20.19 14.14
C GLU A 308 -4.46 -20.69 12.69
N THR A 309 -5.03 -21.88 12.47
CA THR A 309 -5.13 -22.50 11.14
C THR A 309 -6.46 -22.21 10.44
N SER A 310 -7.39 -21.58 11.15
CA SER A 310 -8.66 -21.09 10.60
C SER A 310 -8.73 -19.59 10.73
N VAL A 311 -9.13 -18.91 9.67
CA VAL A 311 -9.33 -17.46 9.63
C VAL A 311 -10.76 -17.14 9.23
N TYR A 312 -11.31 -16.04 9.78
CA TYR A 312 -12.69 -15.66 9.63
C TYR A 312 -12.79 -14.25 9.05
N PHE A 313 -13.62 -14.12 8.02
CA PHE A 313 -14.03 -12.85 7.45
C PHE A 313 -15.54 -12.72 7.60
N GLU A 314 -15.98 -12.01 8.61
CA GLU A 314 -17.39 -11.79 8.91
C GLU A 314 -17.89 -10.51 8.25
N THR A 315 -19.18 -10.45 7.90
CA THR A 315 -19.83 -9.27 7.34
C THR A 315 -19.08 -8.64 6.16
N ILE A 316 -18.64 -9.48 5.22
CA ILE A 316 -18.01 -9.04 3.97
C ILE A 316 -19.04 -8.87 2.86
N GLU A 317 -18.77 -7.97 1.92
CA GLU A 317 -19.64 -7.71 0.80
C GLU A 317 -19.80 -8.95 -0.10
N PRO A 318 -21.03 -9.30 -0.54
CA PRO A 318 -21.25 -10.44 -1.45
C PRO A 318 -20.57 -10.21 -2.79
N ARG A 319 -19.60 -11.06 -3.12
CA ARG A 319 -18.89 -11.09 -4.40
C ARG A 319 -18.00 -12.33 -4.54
N GLN A 320 -17.36 -12.44 -5.69
CA GLN A 320 -16.33 -13.45 -5.91
C GLN A 320 -14.97 -12.92 -5.48
N TYR A 321 -14.29 -13.69 -4.64
CA TYR A 321 -12.96 -13.36 -4.11
C TYR A 321 -11.89 -14.30 -4.62
N THR A 322 -10.74 -13.75 -4.95
CA THR A 322 -9.49 -14.50 -4.98
C THR A 322 -8.90 -14.53 -3.58
N ILE A 323 -8.51 -15.71 -3.11
CA ILE A 323 -7.80 -15.86 -1.83
C ILE A 323 -6.31 -16.01 -2.12
N ARG A 324 -5.46 -15.33 -1.36
CA ARG A 324 -4.03 -15.62 -1.30
C ARG A 324 -3.52 -15.62 0.12
N ILE A 325 -2.50 -16.43 0.34
CA ILE A 325 -1.74 -16.53 1.58
C ILE A 325 -0.34 -16.02 1.31
N ILE A 326 0.20 -15.24 2.24
CA ILE A 326 1.56 -14.70 2.19
C ILE A 326 2.25 -15.14 3.48
N TYR A 327 3.40 -15.82 3.38
CA TYR A 327 4.23 -16.09 4.54
C TYR A 327 5.01 -14.84 4.93
N ASP A 328 4.62 -14.21 6.01
CA ASP A 328 5.22 -12.97 6.52
C ASP A 328 6.49 -13.28 7.32
N TYR A 329 7.64 -13.26 6.63
CA TYR A 329 8.93 -13.67 7.21
C TYR A 329 9.50 -12.65 8.19
N ASN A 330 9.12 -11.40 8.07
CA ASN A 330 9.64 -10.29 8.87
C ASN A 330 8.62 -9.74 9.89
N SER A 331 7.39 -10.28 9.90
CA SER A 331 6.30 -9.90 10.79
C SER A 331 5.89 -8.41 10.67
N ASP A 332 5.96 -7.86 9.46
CA ASP A 332 5.57 -6.47 9.21
C ASP A 332 4.10 -6.32 8.75
N ASN A 333 3.39 -7.45 8.61
CA ASN A 333 2.02 -7.55 8.12
C ASN A 333 1.84 -7.06 6.68
N GLU A 334 2.89 -7.07 5.89
CA GLU A 334 2.89 -6.71 4.48
C GLU A 334 3.70 -7.73 3.68
N TRP A 335 3.40 -7.88 2.41
CA TRP A 335 4.26 -8.65 1.54
C TRP A 335 5.58 -7.91 1.29
N THR A 336 6.68 -8.58 1.58
CA THR A 336 8.04 -8.06 1.34
C THR A 336 8.65 -8.71 0.11
N THR A 337 9.03 -7.87 -0.86
CA THR A 337 9.74 -8.34 -2.06
C THR A 337 11.18 -8.72 -1.75
N GLY A 338 11.78 -9.50 -2.66
CA GLY A 338 13.18 -9.88 -2.58
C GLY A 338 14.17 -8.77 -2.91
N ASN A 339 15.45 -9.08 -2.68
CA ASN A 339 16.59 -8.25 -3.10
C ASN A 339 17.70 -9.15 -3.60
N TYR A 340 18.06 -9.00 -4.86
CA TYR A 340 19.02 -9.87 -5.52
C TYR A 340 20.42 -9.75 -4.92
N LEU A 341 20.93 -8.54 -4.69
CA LEU A 341 22.28 -8.31 -4.14
C LEU A 341 22.39 -8.77 -2.67
N ALA A 342 21.28 -8.66 -1.92
CA ALA A 342 21.23 -9.17 -0.54
C ALA A 342 20.91 -10.67 -0.46
N LYS A 343 20.77 -11.38 -1.59
CA LYS A 343 20.40 -12.80 -1.68
C LYS A 343 19.08 -13.13 -0.95
N LYS A 344 18.18 -12.18 -0.89
CA LYS A 344 16.87 -12.37 -0.29
C LYS A 344 15.83 -12.66 -1.35
N GLN A 345 15.13 -13.78 -1.20
CA GLN A 345 13.94 -14.08 -1.98
C GLN A 345 12.77 -13.20 -1.52
N ALA A 346 11.78 -13.03 -2.38
CA ALA A 346 10.50 -12.46 -1.98
C ALA A 346 9.78 -13.39 -1.00
N GLU A 347 8.88 -12.86 -0.22
CA GLU A 347 7.97 -13.67 0.58
C GLU A 347 7.05 -14.49 -0.32
N GLU A 348 6.91 -15.77 0.05
CA GLU A 348 6.11 -16.74 -0.71
C GLU A 348 4.64 -16.36 -0.70
N ILE A 349 4.02 -16.36 -1.87
CA ILE A 349 2.59 -16.11 -2.07
C ILE A 349 1.95 -17.35 -2.67
N ILE A 350 0.93 -17.87 -2.01
CA ILE A 350 0.16 -19.03 -2.50
C ILE A 350 -1.26 -18.57 -2.79
N TYR A 351 -1.71 -18.77 -4.01
CA TYR A 351 -3.06 -18.46 -4.44
C TYR A 351 -3.97 -19.68 -4.37
N PHE A 352 -5.16 -19.49 -3.82
CA PHE A 352 -6.21 -20.49 -3.95
C PHE A 352 -6.63 -20.60 -5.43
N PRO A 353 -6.74 -21.82 -5.99
CA PRO A 353 -6.85 -22.02 -7.45
C PRO A 353 -8.22 -21.62 -8.03
N LYS A 354 -9.21 -21.31 -7.19
CA LYS A 354 -10.58 -20.99 -7.61
C LYS A 354 -11.06 -19.70 -7.00
N LEU A 355 -11.99 -19.03 -7.68
CA LEU A 355 -12.74 -17.94 -7.07
C LEU A 355 -13.74 -18.48 -6.04
N ILE A 356 -13.86 -17.80 -4.92
CA ILE A 356 -14.83 -18.12 -3.88
C ILE A 356 -16.01 -17.15 -3.97
N ASP A 357 -17.19 -17.72 -4.19
CA ASP A 357 -18.45 -16.97 -4.30
C ASP A 357 -19.07 -16.80 -2.92
N VAL A 358 -18.96 -15.61 -2.35
CA VAL A 358 -19.60 -15.25 -1.09
C VAL A 358 -20.90 -14.54 -1.40
N ARG A 359 -22.02 -15.08 -0.91
CA ARG A 359 -23.37 -14.54 -1.12
C ARG A 359 -23.93 -13.94 0.14
N ALA A 360 -24.90 -13.04 -0.03
CA ALA A 360 -25.62 -12.44 1.09
C ALA A 360 -26.30 -13.52 1.95
N ASN A 361 -26.23 -13.35 3.25
CA ASN A 361 -26.79 -14.27 4.25
C ASN A 361 -26.26 -15.72 4.19
N TRP A 362 -25.02 -15.90 3.67
CA TRP A 362 -24.37 -17.21 3.60
C TRP A 362 -23.13 -17.25 4.48
N ASP A 363 -22.97 -18.39 5.16
CA ASP A 363 -21.74 -18.78 5.85
C ASP A 363 -21.00 -19.76 4.93
N VAL A 364 -19.94 -19.28 4.27
CA VAL A 364 -19.12 -20.09 3.38
C VAL A 364 -17.94 -20.64 4.16
N GLU A 365 -17.69 -21.94 4.07
CA GLU A 365 -16.50 -22.59 4.61
C GLU A 365 -15.67 -23.16 3.47
N GLN A 366 -14.38 -22.85 3.47
CA GLN A 366 -13.44 -23.26 2.43
C GLN A 366 -12.18 -23.84 3.05
N ASP A 367 -11.84 -25.06 2.63
CA ASP A 367 -10.55 -25.67 2.94
C ASP A 367 -9.50 -25.21 1.92
N PHE A 368 -8.34 -24.81 2.41
CA PHE A 368 -7.19 -24.42 1.61
C PHE A 368 -5.98 -25.26 2.05
N ILE A 369 -5.66 -26.27 1.24
CA ILE A 369 -4.50 -27.15 1.44
C ILE A 369 -3.32 -26.52 0.73
N LEU A 370 -2.27 -26.19 1.44
CA LEU A 370 -1.03 -25.64 0.91
C LEU A 370 -0.13 -26.79 0.47
N ASP A 371 0.48 -26.65 -0.71
CA ASP A 371 1.43 -27.63 -1.28
C ASP A 371 2.86 -27.42 -0.77
#